data_6c9e6564f5c94061ddbfe39448e088a4
#
_entry.id   6c9e6564f5c94061ddbfe39448e088a4
#
_cell.length_a   1.000
_cell.length_b   1.000
_cell.length_c   1.000
_cell.angle_alpha   90.00
_cell.angle_beta   90.00
_cell.angle_gamma   90.00
#
_symmetry.space_group_name_H-M   'P 1'
#
loop_
_entity.id
_entity.type
_entity.pdbx_description
1 polymer ?
#
loop_
_entity_poly.entity_id
_entity_poly.type
_entity_poly.pdbx_seq_one_letter_code
_entity_poly.pdbx_strand_id
1 'polypeptide(L)'
;KIAKGYVMAVWFEELAEFAGREDIDIVEDTFIRQELPNGKQVKVYFTYNPPRNPYDWINEWVAEKASDPTYMIHHSTYLDDRLGFLSRQMIEKIERYKETDPDYYRWMYLGEVIGLGNHVYNMSYFKPLQSLPEDDKLIGISFAMDTGHQQSATTCGAYGLTAKGKVILLDTFYYSPAGKTIKKAPSELSVMIHDFIDDVMRTYRVPKLKMTIDSAEGALRNQYFRDYGERWHPVAKKKNQTMIDMVISLLAEGRFYYLNTENNRVFIEEHKMYRYDDKTINTDDPKVIKEDDHTVDAFKYFVLDNARELRLKA
;
A
#
# COMPACT_ATOMS: atom_id res chain seq x y z
N LYS A 1 2.59 37.72 -4.21
CA LYS A 1 1.67 38.84 -4.17
C LYS A 1 1.14 39.07 -5.58
N ILE A 2 -0.14 38.75 -5.86
CA ILE A 2 -0.82 39.12 -7.10
C ILE A 2 -1.11 40.63 -6.97
N ALA A 3 -0.41 41.44 -7.77
CA ALA A 3 -0.34 42.87 -7.49
C ALA A 3 -1.64 43.65 -7.78
N LYS A 4 -2.44 43.26 -8.75
CA LYS A 4 -3.81 43.77 -9.06
C LYS A 4 -4.48 42.80 -10.04
N GLY A 5 -5.69 42.33 -9.72
CA GLY A 5 -6.49 41.50 -10.60
C GLY A 5 -7.00 40.22 -9.92
N TYR A 6 -7.70 39.43 -10.71
CA TYR A 6 -8.25 38.16 -10.26
C TYR A 6 -7.54 36.99 -10.98
N VAL A 7 -7.28 35.90 -10.25
CA VAL A 7 -6.86 34.66 -10.87
C VAL A 7 -8.10 33.95 -11.40
N MET A 8 -8.16 33.76 -12.71
CA MET A 8 -9.30 33.13 -13.40
C MET A 8 -9.14 31.63 -13.55
N ALA A 9 -7.89 31.17 -13.57
CA ALA A 9 -7.56 29.75 -13.71
C ALA A 9 -6.22 29.44 -13.03
N VAL A 10 -6.09 28.22 -12.58
CA VAL A 10 -4.84 27.61 -12.09
C VAL A 10 -4.58 26.37 -12.91
N TRP A 11 -3.35 26.14 -13.30
CA TRP A 11 -2.94 24.95 -14.03
C TRP A 11 -1.79 24.25 -13.32
N PHE A 12 -2.04 23.01 -12.95
CA PHE A 12 -1.05 22.07 -12.42
C PHE A 12 -0.57 21.21 -13.59
N GLU A 13 0.65 21.45 -14.02
CA GLU A 13 1.32 20.65 -15.06
C GLU A 13 2.13 19.54 -14.39
N GLU A 14 2.24 18.40 -15.04
CA GLU A 14 2.92 17.20 -14.53
C GLU A 14 2.44 16.81 -13.12
N LEU A 15 1.12 16.71 -12.96
CA LEU A 15 0.49 16.47 -11.66
C LEU A 15 1.01 15.20 -10.95
N ALA A 16 1.47 14.19 -11.70
CA ALA A 16 2.04 12.97 -11.16
C ALA A 16 3.38 13.16 -10.43
N GLU A 17 4.06 14.31 -10.62
CA GLU A 17 5.30 14.65 -9.91
C GLU A 17 5.07 15.15 -8.48
N PHE A 18 3.84 15.45 -8.08
CA PHE A 18 3.51 15.87 -6.73
C PHE A 18 3.44 14.66 -5.80
N ALA A 19 3.83 14.86 -4.53
CA ALA A 19 3.89 13.77 -3.54
C ALA A 19 2.51 13.22 -3.17
N GLY A 20 1.45 14.01 -3.30
CA GLY A 20 0.09 13.60 -2.99
C GLY A 20 -0.94 14.71 -3.12
N ARG A 21 -2.19 14.38 -2.85
CA ARG A 21 -3.33 15.30 -2.95
C ARG A 21 -3.22 16.50 -2.00
N GLU A 22 -2.64 16.31 -0.82
CA GLU A 22 -2.53 17.38 0.19
C GLU A 22 -1.74 18.59 -0.33
N ASP A 23 -0.67 18.36 -1.08
CA ASP A 23 0.14 19.44 -1.67
C ASP A 23 -0.67 20.24 -2.69
N ILE A 24 -1.54 19.58 -3.43
CA ILE A 24 -2.43 20.22 -4.42
C ILE A 24 -3.48 21.05 -3.71
N ASP A 25 -4.14 20.51 -2.68
CA ASP A 25 -5.19 21.20 -1.92
C ASP A 25 -4.69 22.49 -1.31
N ILE A 26 -3.48 22.50 -0.73
CA ILE A 26 -2.86 23.70 -0.16
C ILE A 26 -2.72 24.82 -1.20
N VAL A 27 -2.28 24.47 -2.41
CA VAL A 27 -2.12 25.45 -3.51
C VAL A 27 -3.47 25.86 -4.06
N GLU A 28 -4.37 24.91 -4.33
CA GLU A 28 -5.71 25.13 -4.86
C GLU A 28 -6.49 26.08 -3.96
N ASP A 29 -6.55 25.82 -2.64
CA ASP A 29 -7.23 26.66 -1.64
C ASP A 29 -6.72 28.10 -1.62
N THR A 30 -5.47 28.33 -1.99
CA THR A 30 -4.91 29.69 -2.06
C THR A 30 -5.60 30.52 -3.13
N PHE A 31 -6.04 29.91 -4.21
CA PHE A 31 -6.64 30.58 -5.37
C PHE A 31 -8.16 30.52 -5.38
N ILE A 32 -8.80 29.41 -4.97
CA ILE A 32 -10.26 29.28 -4.99
C ILE A 32 -10.96 30.06 -3.88
N ARG A 33 -10.24 30.50 -2.83
CA ARG A 33 -10.82 31.30 -1.74
C ARG A 33 -11.28 32.71 -2.15
N GLN A 34 -10.88 33.20 -3.33
CA GLN A 34 -11.27 34.52 -3.82
C GLN A 34 -12.61 34.45 -4.56
N GLU A 35 -13.47 35.43 -4.30
CA GLU A 35 -14.67 35.59 -5.12
C GLU A 35 -14.35 36.30 -6.44
N LEU A 36 -14.81 35.75 -7.53
CA LEU A 36 -14.69 36.37 -8.85
C LEU A 36 -15.92 37.23 -9.18
N PRO A 37 -15.76 38.31 -9.98
CA PRO A 37 -16.89 39.13 -10.43
C PRO A 37 -17.93 38.29 -11.17
N ASN A 38 -19.20 38.66 -11.00
CA ASN A 38 -20.36 38.05 -11.70
C ASN A 38 -20.59 36.56 -11.38
N GLY A 39 -20.20 36.11 -10.16
CA GLY A 39 -20.42 34.74 -9.72
C GLY A 39 -19.59 33.68 -10.48
N LYS A 40 -18.53 34.10 -11.16
CA LYS A 40 -17.59 33.16 -11.82
C LYS A 40 -16.78 32.39 -10.78
N GLN A 41 -16.38 31.19 -11.13
CA GLN A 41 -15.50 30.36 -10.33
C GLN A 41 -14.12 30.30 -10.96
N VAL A 42 -13.08 30.13 -10.12
CA VAL A 42 -11.72 29.83 -10.58
C VAL A 42 -11.73 28.43 -11.20
N LYS A 43 -11.20 28.31 -12.41
CA LYS A 43 -11.03 27.02 -13.06
C LYS A 43 -9.69 26.43 -12.69
N VAL A 44 -9.69 25.16 -12.32
CA VAL A 44 -8.46 24.42 -12.01
C VAL A 44 -8.26 23.35 -13.09
N TYR A 45 -7.07 23.34 -13.67
CA TYR A 45 -6.69 22.39 -14.71
C TYR A 45 -5.55 21.54 -14.19
N PHE A 46 -5.64 20.25 -14.48
CA PHE A 46 -4.63 19.24 -14.15
C PHE A 46 -4.23 18.52 -15.43
N THR A 47 -2.92 18.44 -15.67
CA THR A 47 -2.37 17.68 -16.80
C THR A 47 -1.25 16.76 -16.33
N TYR A 48 -1.25 15.53 -16.79
CA TYR A 48 -0.26 14.54 -16.41
C TYR A 48 -0.28 13.33 -17.36
N ASN A 49 0.83 12.59 -17.38
CA ASN A 49 0.87 11.25 -17.93
C ASN A 49 0.60 10.25 -16.80
N PRO A 50 -0.37 9.33 -16.94
CA PRO A 50 -0.69 8.38 -15.87
C PRO A 50 0.53 7.53 -15.48
N PRO A 51 0.86 7.40 -14.18
CA PRO A 51 1.82 6.41 -13.72
C PRO A 51 1.39 5.00 -14.12
N ARG A 52 2.37 4.10 -14.31
CA ARG A 52 2.08 2.68 -14.61
C ARG A 52 1.30 1.99 -13.52
N ASN A 53 1.58 2.37 -12.27
CA ASN A 53 0.97 1.79 -11.09
C ASN A 53 -0.52 2.19 -10.98
N PRO A 54 -1.47 1.24 -11.06
CA PRO A 54 -2.89 1.57 -10.90
C PRO A 54 -3.25 2.08 -9.50
N TYR A 55 -2.41 1.79 -8.50
CA TYR A 55 -2.58 2.20 -7.11
C TYR A 55 -1.79 3.47 -6.75
N ASP A 56 -1.22 4.13 -7.75
CA ASP A 56 -0.65 5.46 -7.55
C ASP A 56 -1.75 6.44 -7.13
N TRP A 57 -1.43 7.35 -6.22
CA TRP A 57 -2.40 8.27 -5.64
C TRP A 57 -3.23 9.02 -6.68
N ILE A 58 -2.59 9.40 -7.81
CA ILE A 58 -3.27 10.16 -8.87
C ILE A 58 -4.25 9.28 -9.65
N ASN A 59 -3.91 8.02 -9.93
CA ASN A 59 -4.78 7.09 -10.62
C ASN A 59 -6.01 6.73 -9.76
N GLU A 60 -5.82 6.50 -8.45
CA GLU A 60 -6.91 6.27 -7.50
C GLU A 60 -7.79 7.52 -7.35
N TRP A 61 -7.18 8.70 -7.22
CA TRP A 61 -7.90 9.96 -7.12
C TRP A 61 -8.75 10.26 -8.35
N VAL A 62 -8.21 10.10 -9.55
CA VAL A 62 -8.95 10.31 -10.80
C VAL A 62 -10.08 9.30 -10.95
N ALA A 63 -9.88 8.04 -10.58
CA ALA A 63 -10.94 7.04 -10.57
C ALA A 63 -12.08 7.42 -9.60
N GLU A 64 -11.76 7.95 -8.42
CA GLU A 64 -12.75 8.49 -7.48
C GLU A 64 -13.53 9.64 -8.07
N LYS A 65 -12.85 10.60 -8.74
CA LYS A 65 -13.47 11.80 -9.33
C LYS A 65 -14.25 11.53 -10.62
N ALA A 66 -14.13 10.35 -11.21
CA ALA A 66 -14.86 10.01 -12.44
C ALA A 66 -16.39 10.08 -12.29
N SER A 67 -16.92 9.94 -11.08
CA SER A 67 -18.34 10.05 -10.76
C SER A 67 -18.77 11.44 -10.24
N ASP A 68 -17.84 12.36 -10.01
CA ASP A 68 -18.10 13.69 -9.49
C ASP A 68 -18.44 14.66 -10.65
N PRO A 69 -19.66 15.22 -10.73
CA PRO A 69 -20.06 16.10 -11.82
C PRO A 69 -19.33 17.44 -11.86
N THR A 70 -18.57 17.79 -10.82
CA THR A 70 -17.76 19.02 -10.78
C THR A 70 -16.41 18.84 -11.48
N TYR A 71 -16.03 17.61 -11.79
CA TYR A 71 -14.80 17.26 -12.51
C TYR A 71 -15.11 16.85 -13.95
N MET A 72 -14.34 17.39 -14.90
CA MET A 72 -14.33 16.93 -16.28
C MET A 72 -13.00 16.20 -16.52
N ILE A 73 -13.08 14.89 -16.72
CA ILE A 73 -11.92 14.07 -17.05
C ILE A 73 -11.86 13.87 -18.56
N HIS A 74 -10.73 14.22 -19.15
CA HIS A 74 -10.48 14.06 -20.59
C HIS A 74 -9.19 13.31 -20.79
N HIS A 75 -9.25 12.27 -21.59
CA HIS A 75 -8.08 11.50 -22.03
C HIS A 75 -7.78 11.81 -23.49
N SER A 76 -6.53 12.11 -23.79
CA SER A 76 -6.09 12.35 -25.16
C SER A 76 -4.72 11.69 -25.40
N THR A 77 -4.48 11.28 -26.62
CA THR A 77 -3.26 10.63 -27.07
C THR A 77 -2.72 11.29 -28.30
N TYR A 78 -1.54 10.89 -28.78
CA TYR A 78 -0.99 11.39 -30.03
C TYR A 78 -1.90 11.08 -31.25
N LEU A 79 -2.79 10.09 -31.15
CA LEU A 79 -3.76 9.74 -32.19
C LEU A 79 -4.86 10.80 -32.37
N ASP A 80 -5.03 11.67 -31.40
CA ASP A 80 -5.99 12.78 -31.43
C ASP A 80 -5.41 14.03 -32.10
N ASP A 81 -4.14 14.02 -32.52
CA ASP A 81 -3.49 15.12 -33.21
C ASP A 81 -4.01 15.29 -34.66
N ARG A 82 -5.21 15.87 -34.78
CA ARG A 82 -5.86 16.14 -36.07
C ARG A 82 -5.21 17.29 -36.85
N LEU A 83 -4.41 18.10 -36.18
CA LEU A 83 -3.80 19.29 -36.77
C LEU A 83 -2.34 19.04 -37.22
N GLY A 84 -1.77 17.89 -36.88
CA GLY A 84 -0.41 17.51 -37.29
C GLY A 84 0.68 18.33 -36.62
N PHE A 85 0.52 18.64 -35.32
CA PHE A 85 1.56 19.34 -34.54
C PHE A 85 2.77 18.46 -34.24
N LEU A 86 2.59 17.14 -34.19
CA LEU A 86 3.68 16.23 -33.95
C LEU A 86 4.59 16.12 -35.17
N SER A 87 5.90 16.21 -34.95
CA SER A 87 6.87 16.00 -36.00
C SER A 87 6.84 14.56 -36.54
N ARG A 88 7.16 14.39 -37.81
CA ARG A 88 7.28 13.06 -38.42
C ARG A 88 8.27 12.17 -37.66
N GLN A 89 9.37 12.74 -37.20
CA GLN A 89 10.37 12.03 -36.39
C GLN A 89 9.77 11.49 -35.08
N MET A 90 8.89 12.25 -34.42
CA MET A 90 8.21 11.81 -33.20
C MET A 90 7.25 10.66 -33.49
N ILE A 91 6.46 10.75 -34.54
CA ILE A 91 5.55 9.69 -34.97
C ILE A 91 6.31 8.39 -35.27
N GLU A 92 7.40 8.47 -36.05
CA GLU A 92 8.25 7.32 -36.37
C GLU A 92 8.86 6.67 -35.12
N LYS A 93 9.23 7.49 -34.12
CA LYS A 93 9.70 7.00 -32.82
C LYS A 93 8.59 6.24 -32.09
N ILE A 94 7.38 6.78 -32.02
CA ILE A 94 6.22 6.17 -31.35
C ILE A 94 5.86 4.84 -32.00
N GLU A 95 5.74 4.79 -33.33
CA GLU A 95 5.40 3.57 -34.05
C GLU A 95 6.47 2.48 -33.88
N ARG A 96 7.74 2.85 -33.71
CA ARG A 96 8.79 1.88 -33.39
C ARG A 96 8.57 1.23 -32.03
N TYR A 97 8.17 2.00 -30.98
CA TYR A 97 7.86 1.43 -29.68
C TYR A 97 6.65 0.50 -29.72
N LYS A 98 5.68 0.76 -30.55
CA LYS A 98 4.53 -0.11 -30.77
C LYS A 98 4.94 -1.52 -31.16
N GLU A 99 6.03 -1.67 -31.92
CA GLU A 99 6.58 -2.97 -32.37
C GLU A 99 7.59 -3.55 -31.37
N THR A 100 8.46 -2.71 -30.79
CA THR A 100 9.62 -3.16 -30.01
C THR A 100 9.32 -3.29 -28.51
N ASP A 101 8.40 -2.48 -27.97
CA ASP A 101 7.97 -2.49 -26.57
C ASP A 101 6.49 -2.06 -26.46
N PRO A 102 5.55 -2.98 -26.77
CA PRO A 102 4.12 -2.65 -26.76
C PRO A 102 3.59 -2.14 -25.44
N ASP A 103 4.15 -2.59 -24.31
CA ASP A 103 3.73 -2.13 -22.98
C ASP A 103 4.18 -0.71 -22.71
N TYR A 104 5.43 -0.37 -23.09
CA TYR A 104 5.89 1.01 -23.02
C TYR A 104 5.07 1.93 -23.92
N TYR A 105 4.74 1.49 -25.15
CA TYR A 105 3.89 2.21 -26.08
C TYR A 105 2.49 2.49 -25.48
N ARG A 106 1.85 1.49 -24.94
CA ARG A 106 0.52 1.62 -24.31
C ARG A 106 0.54 2.60 -23.16
N TRP A 107 1.52 2.46 -22.28
CA TRP A 107 1.66 3.35 -21.13
C TRP A 107 2.01 4.78 -21.54
N MET A 108 3.15 4.96 -22.22
CA MET A 108 3.74 6.29 -22.46
C MET A 108 2.99 7.11 -23.52
N TYR A 109 2.48 6.45 -24.58
CA TYR A 109 1.90 7.15 -25.71
C TYR A 109 0.38 7.01 -25.84
N LEU A 110 -0.21 5.99 -25.22
CA LEU A 110 -1.66 5.88 -25.12
C LEU A 110 -2.18 6.25 -23.72
N GLY A 111 -1.32 6.54 -22.74
CA GLY A 111 -1.72 6.91 -21.38
C GLY A 111 -2.47 5.81 -20.65
N GLU A 112 -2.26 4.55 -21.00
CA GLU A 112 -2.91 3.43 -20.35
C GLU A 112 -2.21 3.10 -19.02
N VAL A 113 -3.00 2.85 -17.98
CA VAL A 113 -2.52 2.27 -16.73
C VAL A 113 -2.38 0.77 -16.96
N ILE A 114 -1.19 0.32 -17.33
CA ILE A 114 -0.97 -1.05 -17.83
C ILE A 114 -0.75 -2.10 -16.76
N GLY A 115 -1.04 -1.77 -15.49
CA GLY A 115 -1.12 -2.75 -14.43
C GLY A 115 0.12 -2.87 -13.58
N LEU A 116 0.26 -4.02 -12.93
CA LEU A 116 1.15 -4.24 -11.79
C LEU A 116 2.64 -4.04 -12.08
N GLY A 117 3.05 -4.10 -13.36
CA GLY A 117 4.45 -3.90 -13.74
C GLY A 117 5.41 -4.67 -12.84
N ASN A 118 6.05 -3.97 -11.93
CA ASN A 118 6.98 -4.51 -10.94
C ASN A 118 6.36 -4.80 -9.56
N HIS A 119 5.05 -4.60 -9.36
CA HIS A 119 4.42 -4.87 -8.06
C HIS A 119 4.44 -6.37 -7.73
N VAL A 120 4.71 -6.65 -6.44
CA VAL A 120 4.81 -8.03 -5.95
C VAL A 120 3.44 -8.67 -5.79
N TYR A 121 2.45 -7.91 -5.29
CA TYR A 121 1.14 -8.44 -4.98
C TYR A 121 0.03 -7.86 -5.86
N ASN A 122 -0.89 -8.73 -6.27
CA ASN A 122 -2.13 -8.31 -6.92
C ASN A 122 -3.17 -7.96 -5.86
N MET A 123 -3.47 -6.67 -5.72
CA MET A 123 -4.38 -6.16 -4.69
C MET A 123 -5.84 -6.63 -4.88
N SER A 124 -6.23 -7.13 -6.04
CA SER A 124 -7.57 -7.72 -6.23
C SER A 124 -7.81 -8.97 -5.36
N TYR A 125 -6.75 -9.57 -4.84
CA TYR A 125 -6.84 -10.70 -3.91
C TYR A 125 -7.03 -10.29 -2.44
N PHE A 126 -6.83 -9.00 -2.12
CA PHE A 126 -7.05 -8.46 -0.78
C PHE A 126 -8.51 -8.05 -0.63
N LYS A 127 -9.32 -8.90 0.01
CA LYS A 127 -10.78 -8.74 0.05
C LYS A 127 -11.21 -8.05 1.35
N PRO A 128 -11.82 -6.84 1.24
CA PRO A 128 -12.30 -6.12 2.42
C PRO A 128 -13.56 -6.78 2.99
N LEU A 129 -13.67 -6.76 4.32
CA LEU A 129 -14.87 -7.14 5.07
C LEU A 129 -15.27 -5.98 5.99
N GLN A 130 -16.57 -5.72 6.11
CA GLN A 130 -17.10 -4.75 7.06
C GLN A 130 -17.23 -5.36 8.47
N SER A 131 -17.44 -6.68 8.55
CA SER A 131 -17.55 -7.46 9.78
C SER A 131 -17.11 -8.90 9.53
N LEU A 132 -16.91 -9.65 10.62
CA LEU A 132 -16.64 -11.08 10.50
C LEU A 132 -17.83 -11.81 9.85
N PRO A 133 -17.56 -12.82 8.99
CA PRO A 133 -18.61 -13.61 8.37
C PRO A 133 -19.35 -14.46 9.41
N GLU A 134 -20.67 -14.46 9.38
CA GLU A 134 -21.51 -15.23 10.33
C GLU A 134 -21.38 -16.75 10.11
N ASP A 135 -21.13 -17.16 8.88
CA ASP A 135 -21.07 -18.57 8.46
C ASP A 135 -19.66 -19.19 8.57
N ASP A 136 -18.68 -18.44 9.10
CA ASP A 136 -17.29 -18.92 9.19
C ASP A 136 -16.59 -18.38 10.44
N LYS A 137 -16.68 -19.15 11.52
CA LYS A 137 -16.22 -18.74 12.85
C LYS A 137 -14.69 -18.71 12.97
N LEU A 138 -14.18 -17.73 13.69
CA LEU A 138 -12.79 -17.73 14.14
C LEU A 138 -12.52 -18.92 15.05
N ILE A 139 -11.41 -19.63 14.81
CA ILE A 139 -10.92 -20.72 15.65
C ILE A 139 -9.71 -20.31 16.50
N GLY A 140 -9.08 -19.20 16.16
CA GLY A 140 -7.97 -18.64 16.92
C GLY A 140 -7.32 -17.47 16.22
N ILE A 141 -6.39 -16.80 16.91
CA ILE A 141 -5.67 -15.63 16.42
C ILE A 141 -4.17 -15.87 16.56
N SER A 142 -3.44 -15.62 15.48
CA SER A 142 -1.99 -15.53 15.49
C SER A 142 -1.55 -14.07 15.32
N PHE A 143 -0.48 -13.70 16.00
CA PHE A 143 0.12 -12.38 15.90
C PHE A 143 1.47 -12.49 15.20
N ALA A 144 1.80 -11.53 14.34
CA ALA A 144 3.12 -11.46 13.74
C ALA A 144 3.63 -10.03 13.72
N MET A 145 4.90 -9.87 14.08
CA MET A 145 5.51 -8.57 14.30
C MET A 145 6.80 -8.42 13.48
N ASP A 146 6.94 -7.26 12.86
CA ASP A 146 8.20 -6.74 12.35
C ASP A 146 8.62 -5.52 13.17
N THR A 147 9.92 -5.40 13.44
CA THR A 147 10.44 -4.40 14.37
C THR A 147 11.52 -3.55 13.71
N GLY A 148 11.29 -2.25 13.68
CA GLY A 148 12.21 -1.29 13.09
C GLY A 148 13.12 -0.54 14.07
N HIS A 149 13.07 -0.88 15.36
CA HIS A 149 13.84 -0.22 16.42
C HIS A 149 13.63 1.32 16.47
N GLN A 150 14.74 2.06 16.45
CA GLN A 150 14.72 3.53 16.53
C GLN A 150 14.69 4.22 15.16
N GLN A 151 14.80 3.51 14.07
CA GLN A 151 14.95 4.10 12.73
C GLN A 151 13.74 3.89 11.85
N SER A 152 13.09 2.74 11.93
CA SER A 152 11.95 2.38 11.10
C SER A 152 10.75 1.93 11.95
N ALA A 153 9.61 1.69 11.33
CA ALA A 153 8.39 1.37 12.04
C ALA A 153 8.44 0.00 12.73
N THR A 154 7.67 -0.13 13.80
CA THR A 154 7.35 -1.41 14.46
C THR A 154 5.88 -1.69 14.25
N THR A 155 5.55 -2.84 13.71
CA THR A 155 4.17 -3.26 13.43
C THR A 155 3.86 -4.63 13.98
N CYS A 156 2.59 -4.86 14.33
CA CYS A 156 2.08 -6.16 14.73
C CYS A 156 0.70 -6.38 14.13
N GLY A 157 0.57 -7.39 13.28
CA GLY A 157 -0.72 -7.79 12.70
C GLY A 157 -1.41 -8.87 13.54
N ALA A 158 -2.72 -8.75 13.73
CA ALA A 158 -3.58 -9.76 14.34
C ALA A 158 -4.33 -10.54 13.25
N TYR A 159 -3.98 -11.80 13.06
CA TYR A 159 -4.50 -12.65 11.98
C TYR A 159 -5.44 -13.72 12.56
N GLY A 160 -6.75 -13.57 12.32
CA GLY A 160 -7.74 -14.56 12.68
C GLY A 160 -7.76 -15.73 11.69
N LEU A 161 -7.69 -16.95 12.21
CA LEU A 161 -7.89 -18.17 11.43
C LEU A 161 -9.32 -18.64 11.59
N THR A 162 -9.96 -19.03 10.47
CA THR A 162 -11.34 -19.46 10.48
C THR A 162 -11.49 -20.97 10.33
N ALA A 163 -12.67 -21.49 10.70
CA ALA A 163 -12.99 -22.91 10.57
C ALA A 163 -12.95 -23.42 9.11
N LYS A 164 -13.23 -22.54 8.13
CA LYS A 164 -13.13 -22.84 6.69
C LYS A 164 -11.73 -22.63 6.13
N GLY A 165 -10.72 -22.35 6.96
CA GLY A 165 -9.32 -22.19 6.57
C GLY A 165 -8.99 -20.85 5.91
N LYS A 166 -9.80 -19.82 6.16
CA LYS A 166 -9.50 -18.45 5.76
C LYS A 166 -8.62 -17.74 6.78
N VAL A 167 -7.91 -16.72 6.35
CA VAL A 167 -7.17 -15.79 7.17
C VAL A 167 -7.83 -14.42 7.08
N ILE A 168 -8.11 -13.80 8.20
CA ILE A 168 -8.69 -12.46 8.27
C ILE A 168 -7.74 -11.57 9.09
N LEU A 169 -7.17 -10.54 8.47
CA LEU A 169 -6.49 -9.48 9.22
C LEU A 169 -7.55 -8.73 10.03
N LEU A 170 -7.50 -8.89 11.34
CA LEU A 170 -8.47 -8.33 12.27
C LEU A 170 -8.11 -6.90 12.64
N ASP A 171 -6.85 -6.67 12.98
CA ASP A 171 -6.34 -5.37 13.38
C ASP A 171 -4.82 -5.28 13.18
N THR A 172 -4.30 -4.04 13.08
CA THR A 172 -2.89 -3.75 12.88
C THR A 172 -2.41 -2.70 13.87
N PHE A 173 -1.44 -3.07 14.70
CA PHE A 173 -0.65 -2.10 15.46
C PHE A 173 0.45 -1.54 14.57
N TYR A 174 0.62 -0.22 14.58
CA TYR A 174 1.69 0.45 13.83
C TYR A 174 2.26 1.62 14.60
N TYR A 175 3.55 1.61 14.83
CA TYR A 175 4.29 2.71 15.44
C TYR A 175 5.45 3.11 14.56
N SER A 176 5.43 4.33 14.02
CA SER A 176 6.56 4.93 13.30
C SER A 176 7.30 5.93 14.20
N PRO A 177 8.63 5.83 14.33
CA PRO A 177 9.45 6.82 15.00
C PRO A 177 9.77 8.04 14.11
N ALA A 178 9.40 8.02 12.83
CA ALA A 178 9.67 9.10 11.88
C ALA A 178 9.03 10.41 12.37
N GLY A 179 9.77 11.51 12.26
CA GLY A 179 9.31 12.83 12.69
C GLY A 179 9.16 13.03 14.21
N LYS A 180 9.44 12.01 15.03
CA LYS A 180 9.32 12.11 16.49
C LYS A 180 10.64 12.49 17.15
N THR A 181 10.62 13.53 17.98
CA THR A 181 11.78 13.96 18.76
C THR A 181 12.15 12.94 19.83
N ILE A 182 11.15 12.31 20.48
CA ILE A 182 11.35 11.27 21.49
C ILE A 182 10.83 9.96 20.91
N LYS A 183 11.73 9.00 20.77
CA LYS A 183 11.43 7.67 20.25
C LYS A 183 11.15 6.71 21.39
N LYS A 184 10.27 5.75 21.16
CA LYS A 184 9.89 4.74 22.14
C LYS A 184 11.02 3.76 22.43
N ALA A 185 11.25 3.51 23.72
CA ALA A 185 12.15 2.45 24.15
C ALA A 185 11.51 1.05 23.99
N PRO A 186 12.29 -0.05 23.94
CA PRO A 186 11.73 -1.40 23.88
C PRO A 186 10.74 -1.72 25.00
N SER A 187 10.93 -1.17 26.21
CA SER A 187 10.00 -1.32 27.33
C SER A 187 8.65 -0.64 27.08
N GLU A 188 8.64 0.52 26.45
CA GLU A 188 7.39 1.21 26.10
C GLU A 188 6.66 0.50 24.96
N LEU A 189 7.40 0.02 23.95
CA LEU A 189 6.84 -0.78 22.86
C LEU A 189 6.28 -2.10 23.37
N SER A 190 6.94 -2.76 24.34
CA SER A 190 6.47 -3.97 25.00
C SER A 190 5.08 -3.77 25.60
N VAL A 191 4.86 -2.67 26.31
CA VAL A 191 3.52 -2.32 26.90
C VAL A 191 2.49 -2.10 25.80
N MET A 192 2.81 -1.26 24.80
CA MET A 192 1.87 -0.93 23.72
C MET A 192 1.43 -2.17 22.93
N ILE A 193 2.37 -3.07 22.65
CA ILE A 193 2.09 -4.32 21.93
C ILE A 193 1.25 -5.26 22.81
N HIS A 194 1.51 -5.31 24.09
CA HIS A 194 0.72 -6.11 25.03
C HIS A 194 -0.72 -5.62 25.10
N ASP A 195 -0.91 -4.32 25.27
CA ASP A 195 -2.23 -3.69 25.30
C ASP A 195 -3.00 -3.98 23.99
N PHE A 196 -2.35 -3.87 22.84
CA PHE A 196 -2.94 -4.23 21.55
C PHE A 196 -3.39 -5.70 21.50
N ILE A 197 -2.53 -6.63 21.93
CA ILE A 197 -2.86 -8.06 21.96
C ILE A 197 -4.04 -8.31 22.88
N ASP A 198 -4.02 -7.73 24.06
CA ASP A 198 -5.09 -7.90 25.07
C ASP A 198 -6.42 -7.34 24.56
N ASP A 199 -6.43 -6.20 23.88
CA ASP A 199 -7.62 -5.60 23.29
C ASP A 199 -8.22 -6.51 22.20
N VAL A 200 -7.38 -7.04 21.32
CA VAL A 200 -7.80 -8.00 20.29
C VAL A 200 -8.36 -9.27 20.94
N MET A 201 -7.67 -9.83 21.93
CA MET A 201 -8.10 -11.07 22.58
C MET A 201 -9.39 -10.88 23.37
N ARG A 202 -9.60 -9.74 24.02
CA ARG A 202 -10.86 -9.39 24.71
C ARG A 202 -12.02 -9.22 23.75
N THR A 203 -11.74 -8.63 22.57
CA THR A 203 -12.76 -8.40 21.53
C THR A 203 -13.27 -9.70 20.95
N TYR A 204 -12.39 -10.58 20.53
CA TYR A 204 -12.77 -11.77 19.76
C TYR A 204 -12.99 -13.03 20.61
N ARG A 205 -12.38 -13.12 21.78
CA ARG A 205 -12.57 -14.22 22.78
C ARG A 205 -12.35 -15.62 22.22
N VAL A 206 -11.33 -15.77 21.39
CA VAL A 206 -10.88 -17.05 20.80
C VAL A 206 -9.45 -17.36 21.25
N PRO A 207 -8.95 -18.59 21.14
CA PRO A 207 -7.58 -18.92 21.54
C PRO A 207 -6.52 -18.08 20.83
N LYS A 208 -5.49 -17.63 21.57
CA LYS A 208 -4.24 -17.13 21.03
C LYS A 208 -3.40 -18.32 20.57
N LEU A 209 -3.06 -18.36 19.27
CA LEU A 209 -2.38 -19.51 18.67
C LEU A 209 -0.87 -19.34 18.67
N LYS A 210 -0.37 -18.32 17.95
CA LYS A 210 1.06 -18.06 17.83
C LYS A 210 1.35 -16.56 17.93
N MET A 211 2.55 -16.25 18.41
CA MET A 211 3.13 -14.92 18.43
C MET A 211 4.48 -14.99 17.75
N THR A 212 4.57 -14.52 16.51
CA THR A 212 5.74 -14.63 15.63
C THR A 212 6.48 -13.30 15.54
N ILE A 213 7.79 -13.30 15.60
CA ILE A 213 8.63 -12.11 15.49
C ILE A 213 9.83 -12.36 14.57
N ASP A 214 10.41 -11.28 14.03
CA ASP A 214 11.70 -11.36 13.33
C ASP A 214 12.75 -12.05 14.19
N SER A 215 13.46 -13.02 13.62
CA SER A 215 14.52 -13.77 14.32
C SER A 215 15.69 -12.90 14.78
N ALA A 216 15.95 -11.79 14.09
CA ALA A 216 17.00 -10.83 14.47
C ALA A 216 16.64 -10.00 15.71
N GLU A 217 15.35 -9.94 16.09
CA GLU A 217 14.85 -9.12 17.20
C GLU A 217 15.00 -9.83 18.54
N GLY A 218 16.06 -9.50 19.27
CA GLY A 218 16.30 -10.04 20.61
C GLY A 218 15.87 -9.13 21.75
N ALA A 219 16.00 -7.81 21.60
CA ALA A 219 15.79 -6.85 22.68
C ALA A 219 14.32 -6.77 23.11
N LEU A 220 13.42 -6.49 22.18
CA LEU A 220 11.98 -6.39 22.45
C LEU A 220 11.41 -7.75 22.87
N ARG A 221 11.84 -8.84 22.23
CA ARG A 221 11.43 -10.21 22.60
C ARG A 221 11.78 -10.55 24.04
N ASN A 222 13.00 -10.25 24.48
CA ASN A 222 13.43 -10.49 25.83
C ASN A 222 12.74 -9.56 26.83
N GLN A 223 12.51 -8.30 26.45
CA GLN A 223 11.77 -7.35 27.27
C GLN A 223 10.34 -7.85 27.50
N TYR A 224 9.62 -8.21 26.42
CA TYR A 224 8.26 -8.71 26.50
C TYR A 224 8.14 -9.95 27.38
N PHE A 225 9.11 -10.87 27.28
CA PHE A 225 9.13 -12.06 28.16
C PHE A 225 9.33 -11.71 29.64
N ARG A 226 10.15 -10.72 29.94
CA ARG A 226 10.35 -10.25 31.32
C ARG A 226 9.07 -9.62 31.90
N ASP A 227 8.38 -8.84 31.06
CA ASP A 227 7.21 -8.07 31.48
C ASP A 227 5.98 -8.97 31.67
N TYR A 228 5.79 -9.95 30.80
CA TYR A 228 4.53 -10.71 30.70
C TYR A 228 4.67 -12.23 30.80
N GLY A 229 5.88 -12.78 30.81
CA GLY A 229 6.13 -14.23 30.87
C GLY A 229 5.78 -14.96 29.56
N GLU A 230 5.34 -14.25 28.52
CA GLU A 230 4.98 -14.80 27.21
C GLU A 230 6.14 -14.70 26.22
N ARG A 231 6.24 -15.69 25.33
CA ARG A 231 7.35 -15.77 24.37
C ARG A 231 6.89 -15.55 22.95
N TRP A 232 7.53 -14.62 22.28
CA TRP A 232 7.49 -14.51 20.83
C TRP A 232 8.37 -15.59 20.20
N HIS A 233 7.82 -16.27 19.20
CA HIS A 233 8.54 -17.26 18.41
C HIS A 233 9.38 -16.57 17.32
N PRO A 234 10.72 -16.70 17.33
CA PRO A 234 11.55 -16.11 16.27
C PRO A 234 11.38 -16.91 14.98
N VAL A 235 10.91 -16.27 13.93
CA VAL A 235 10.67 -16.93 12.65
C VAL A 235 11.98 -17.41 12.02
N ALA A 236 12.02 -18.65 11.53
CA ALA A 236 13.13 -19.18 10.75
C ALA A 236 13.05 -18.66 9.31
N LYS A 237 13.59 -17.46 9.07
CA LYS A 237 13.51 -16.78 7.76
C LYS A 237 14.05 -17.66 6.63
N LYS A 238 13.34 -17.66 5.51
CA LYS A 238 13.76 -18.19 4.22
C LYS A 238 14.25 -17.06 3.31
N LYS A 239 14.65 -17.40 2.07
CA LYS A 239 14.88 -16.41 1.02
C LYS A 239 13.62 -15.55 0.86
N ASN A 240 13.79 -14.23 0.66
CA ASN A 240 12.66 -13.31 0.56
C ASN A 240 11.66 -13.73 -0.53
N GLN A 241 12.16 -14.16 -1.71
CA GLN A 241 11.29 -14.64 -2.79
C GLN A 241 10.44 -15.84 -2.36
N THR A 242 11.00 -16.79 -1.63
CA THR A 242 10.25 -17.96 -1.12
C THR A 242 9.11 -17.52 -0.20
N MET A 243 9.36 -16.53 0.68
CA MET A 243 8.31 -15.99 1.57
C MET A 243 7.23 -15.24 0.79
N ILE A 244 7.62 -14.49 -0.24
CA ILE A 244 6.70 -13.81 -1.17
C ILE A 244 5.82 -14.86 -1.88
N ASP A 245 6.40 -15.91 -2.42
CA ASP A 245 5.66 -16.96 -3.16
C ASP A 245 4.64 -17.68 -2.26
N MET A 246 4.95 -17.85 -0.98
CA MET A 246 4.00 -18.41 -0.01
C MET A 246 2.82 -17.49 0.24
N VAL A 247 3.06 -16.17 0.36
CA VAL A 247 1.98 -15.19 0.47
C VAL A 247 1.13 -15.17 -0.80
N ILE A 248 1.76 -15.14 -1.98
CA ILE A 248 1.06 -15.20 -3.27
C ILE A 248 0.16 -16.44 -3.35
N SER A 249 0.65 -17.59 -2.90
CA SER A 249 -0.12 -18.84 -2.88
C SER A 249 -1.39 -18.70 -2.01
N LEU A 250 -1.27 -18.17 -0.79
CA LEU A 250 -2.42 -17.90 0.09
C LEU A 250 -3.44 -16.95 -0.55
N LEU A 251 -2.94 -15.88 -1.17
CA LEU A 251 -3.77 -14.88 -1.84
C LEU A 251 -4.49 -15.46 -3.06
N ALA A 252 -3.79 -16.20 -3.92
CA ALA A 252 -4.33 -16.83 -5.13
C ALA A 252 -5.41 -17.88 -4.82
N GLU A 253 -5.32 -18.57 -3.68
CA GLU A 253 -6.37 -19.46 -3.19
C GLU A 253 -7.63 -18.69 -2.72
N GLY A 254 -7.60 -17.36 -2.70
CA GLY A 254 -8.73 -16.51 -2.30
C GLY A 254 -9.08 -16.61 -0.82
N ARG A 255 -8.13 -16.97 0.02
CA ARG A 255 -8.32 -17.26 1.45
C ARG A 255 -7.98 -16.09 2.36
N PHE A 256 -7.43 -15.00 1.84
CA PHE A 256 -7.09 -13.82 2.63
C PHE A 256 -8.17 -12.75 2.55
N TYR A 257 -8.51 -12.20 3.72
CA TYR A 257 -9.47 -11.11 3.92
C TYR A 257 -8.91 -10.13 4.95
N TYR A 258 -9.44 -8.91 5.00
CA TYR A 258 -9.12 -7.95 6.05
C TYR A 258 -10.37 -7.17 6.49
N LEU A 259 -10.44 -6.80 7.76
CA LEU A 259 -11.46 -5.86 8.23
C LEU A 259 -11.09 -4.46 7.76
N ASN A 260 -12.06 -3.79 7.11
CA ASN A 260 -11.88 -2.44 6.58
C ASN A 260 -11.96 -1.40 7.71
N THR A 261 -10.88 -1.32 8.48
CA THR A 261 -10.72 -0.39 9.61
C THR A 261 -9.58 0.59 9.34
N GLU A 262 -9.56 1.71 10.06
CA GLU A 262 -8.48 2.70 9.92
C GLU A 262 -7.11 2.09 10.28
N ASN A 263 -7.03 1.26 11.31
CA ASN A 263 -5.77 0.61 11.70
C ASN A 263 -5.21 -0.32 10.62
N ASN A 264 -6.08 -0.96 9.83
CA ASN A 264 -5.65 -1.86 8.75
C ASN A 264 -5.28 -1.12 7.45
N ARG A 265 -5.52 0.19 7.37
CA ARG A 265 -5.22 0.97 6.18
C ARG A 265 -3.73 0.93 5.83
N VAL A 266 -2.86 1.11 6.82
CA VAL A 266 -1.41 1.07 6.61
C VAL A 266 -0.94 -0.26 6.01
N PHE A 267 -1.54 -1.38 6.44
CA PHE A 267 -1.25 -2.69 5.86
C PHE A 267 -1.56 -2.73 4.36
N ILE A 268 -2.70 -2.22 3.97
CA ILE A 268 -3.11 -2.20 2.56
C ILE A 268 -2.21 -1.26 1.74
N GLU A 269 -1.87 -0.07 2.26
CA GLU A 269 -1.01 0.89 1.55
C GLU A 269 0.40 0.33 1.33
N GLU A 270 1.04 -0.25 2.35
CA GLU A 270 2.36 -0.85 2.19
C GLU A 270 2.35 -2.01 1.18
N HIS A 271 1.30 -2.86 1.18
CA HIS A 271 1.18 -3.95 0.20
C HIS A 271 0.94 -3.45 -1.23
N LYS A 272 0.22 -2.35 -1.42
CA LYS A 272 0.05 -1.69 -2.72
C LYS A 272 1.38 -1.19 -3.28
N MET A 273 2.23 -0.63 -2.42
CA MET A 273 3.49 -0.01 -2.83
C MET A 273 4.65 -1.01 -2.93
N TYR A 274 4.51 -2.22 -2.39
CA TYR A 274 5.56 -3.22 -2.37
C TYR A 274 5.87 -3.74 -3.78
N ARG A 275 7.11 -3.49 -4.25
CA ARG A 275 7.49 -3.72 -5.65
C ARG A 275 8.91 -4.22 -5.80
N TYR A 276 9.18 -4.90 -6.91
CA TYR A 276 10.52 -5.26 -7.32
C TYR A 276 11.30 -4.04 -7.82
N ASP A 277 12.62 -4.06 -7.67
CA ASP A 277 13.51 -3.11 -8.31
C ASP A 277 13.56 -3.40 -9.82
N ASP A 278 13.19 -2.42 -10.65
CA ASP A 278 13.18 -2.51 -12.12
C ASP A 278 14.51 -2.98 -12.72
N LYS A 279 15.62 -2.72 -12.02
CA LYS A 279 16.97 -3.14 -12.44
C LYS A 279 17.19 -4.64 -12.29
N THR A 280 16.46 -5.28 -11.40
CA THR A 280 16.65 -6.69 -11.03
C THR A 280 15.49 -7.61 -11.38
N ILE A 281 14.33 -7.06 -11.77
CA ILE A 281 13.10 -7.83 -11.99
C ILE A 281 13.27 -8.95 -13.03
N ASN A 282 14.15 -8.76 -14.02
CA ASN A 282 14.41 -9.73 -15.08
C ASN A 282 15.67 -10.58 -14.81
N THR A 283 16.15 -10.64 -13.57
CA THR A 283 17.30 -11.47 -13.16
C THR A 283 16.81 -12.74 -12.45
N ASP A 284 17.73 -13.71 -12.27
CA ASP A 284 17.45 -14.95 -11.52
C ASP A 284 17.17 -14.72 -10.03
N ASP A 285 17.44 -13.51 -9.51
CA ASP A 285 17.25 -13.14 -8.11
C ASP A 285 16.68 -11.71 -8.01
N PRO A 286 15.41 -11.52 -8.37
CA PRO A 286 14.77 -10.22 -8.32
C PRO A 286 14.75 -9.67 -6.89
N LYS A 287 15.15 -8.41 -6.73
CA LYS A 287 15.15 -7.70 -5.45
C LYS A 287 13.92 -6.84 -5.33
N VAL A 288 13.41 -6.71 -4.13
CA VAL A 288 12.35 -5.75 -3.81
C VAL A 288 12.95 -4.45 -3.29
N ILE A 289 12.25 -3.36 -3.52
CA ILE A 289 12.56 -2.06 -2.91
C ILE A 289 12.15 -2.13 -1.44
N LYS A 290 13.08 -1.81 -0.55
CA LYS A 290 12.90 -1.85 0.91
C LYS A 290 12.51 -0.46 1.44
N GLU A 291 11.27 -0.07 1.19
CA GLU A 291 10.67 1.18 1.65
C GLU A 291 9.27 0.86 2.15
N ASP A 292 8.91 1.34 3.35
CA ASP A 292 7.59 1.18 3.96
C ASP A 292 7.00 -0.23 3.78
N ASP A 293 7.78 -1.26 4.16
CA ASP A 293 7.45 -2.67 3.94
C ASP A 293 7.27 -3.47 5.25
N HIS A 294 7.05 -2.77 6.36
CA HIS A 294 7.02 -3.40 7.70
C HIS A 294 5.84 -4.34 7.90
N THR A 295 4.64 -3.94 7.49
CA THR A 295 3.45 -4.81 7.56
C THR A 295 3.55 -5.96 6.58
N VAL A 296 4.23 -5.75 5.44
CA VAL A 296 4.52 -6.79 4.45
C VAL A 296 5.46 -7.85 5.02
N ASP A 297 6.53 -7.42 5.70
CA ASP A 297 7.47 -8.33 6.36
C ASP A 297 6.77 -9.10 7.49
N ALA A 298 5.99 -8.44 8.34
CA ALA A 298 5.19 -9.09 9.38
C ALA A 298 4.22 -10.13 8.81
N PHE A 299 3.55 -9.84 7.70
CA PHE A 299 2.65 -10.78 7.03
C PHE A 299 3.40 -11.98 6.44
N LYS A 300 4.56 -11.78 5.83
CA LYS A 300 5.42 -12.89 5.38
C LYS A 300 5.84 -13.80 6.55
N TYR A 301 6.17 -13.21 7.70
CA TYR A 301 6.50 -13.99 8.90
C TYR A 301 5.31 -14.80 9.42
N PHE A 302 4.13 -14.18 9.44
CA PHE A 302 2.90 -14.90 9.79
C PHE A 302 2.66 -16.10 8.87
N VAL A 303 2.70 -15.90 7.56
CA VAL A 303 2.43 -16.96 6.58
C VAL A 303 3.47 -18.07 6.68
N LEU A 304 4.74 -17.73 6.80
CA LEU A 304 5.84 -18.72 6.92
C LEU A 304 5.71 -19.57 8.20
N ASP A 305 5.47 -18.93 9.35
CA ASP A 305 5.41 -19.63 10.63
C ASP A 305 4.13 -20.45 10.82
N ASN A 306 3.06 -20.08 10.14
CA ASN A 306 1.78 -20.81 10.14
C ASN A 306 1.57 -21.66 8.87
N ALA A 307 2.61 -21.92 8.07
CA ALA A 307 2.49 -22.63 6.79
C ALA A 307 1.80 -23.99 6.91
N ARG A 308 2.08 -24.74 7.99
CA ARG A 308 1.47 -26.05 8.24
C ARG A 308 -0.04 -25.92 8.53
N GLU A 309 -0.41 -24.99 9.38
CA GLU A 309 -1.81 -24.71 9.75
C GLU A 309 -2.59 -24.19 8.53
N LEU A 310 -1.92 -23.38 7.70
CA LEU A 310 -2.45 -22.87 6.44
C LEU A 310 -2.41 -23.91 5.30
N ARG A 311 -1.79 -25.08 5.51
CA ARG A 311 -1.62 -26.12 4.49
C ARG A 311 -0.91 -25.62 3.22
N LEU A 312 -0.01 -24.66 3.38
CA LEU A 312 0.82 -24.15 2.29
C LEU A 312 2.05 -25.05 2.12
N LYS A 313 2.45 -25.27 0.87
CA LYS A 313 3.74 -25.93 0.58
C LYS A 313 4.86 -24.95 0.92
N ALA A 314 5.74 -25.37 1.82
CA ALA A 314 6.90 -24.60 2.27
C ALA A 314 8.13 -24.87 1.40
#